data_f70dbec11cf9523457b656bb939e11cb
#
_entry.id   f70dbec11cf9523457b656bb939e11cb
#
_cell.length_a   1.000
_cell.length_b   1.000
_cell.length_c   1.000
_cell.angle_alpha   90.00
_cell.angle_beta   90.00
_cell.angle_gamma   90.00
#
_symmetry.space_group_name_H-M   'P 1'
#
loop_
_entity.id
_entity.type
_entity.pdbx_description
1 polymer ?
#
loop_
_entity_poly.entity_id
_entity_poly.type
_entity_poly.pdbx_seq_one_letter_code
_entity_poly.pdbx_strand_id
1 'polypeptide(L)'
;MNQIFNSKIKAILFDMDGVVIDSEKLYFQSEEKLLSKYGVKFSDSDWLYIKGCTEKQFYDLVYSKFDINIPRNKLINQGREFLKQTFTEKLEYMIGFEDVYKILNERYKLALVTSTGPELVTHINKLLSIEKKFDLMINSTHTQLHKPNPEPYLKAMEYLNLESYECIVIEDSVQGIKSGKAAGCFVIALEGSIEKQYLKAADYIIEDFNELYSFLKHH
;
A
#
# COMPACT_ATOMS: atom_id res chain seq x y z
N MET A 1 -18.48 -14.65 -18.68
CA MET A 1 -17.22 -14.25 -18.04
C MET A 1 -17.26 -14.42 -16.50
N ASN A 2 -18.42 -14.26 -15.88
CA ASN A 2 -18.56 -14.08 -14.42
C ASN A 2 -18.36 -15.31 -13.52
N GLN A 3 -18.78 -16.52 -13.90
CA GLN A 3 -18.62 -17.71 -13.02
C GLN A 3 -17.22 -18.34 -13.05
N ILE A 4 -16.45 -18.13 -14.12
CA ILE A 4 -15.10 -18.72 -14.26
C ILE A 4 -14.07 -17.90 -13.44
N PHE A 5 -14.32 -16.63 -13.22
CA PHE A 5 -13.42 -15.73 -12.47
C PHE A 5 -13.36 -16.14 -10.99
N ASN A 6 -14.53 -16.28 -10.35
CA ASN A 6 -14.63 -16.53 -8.90
C ASN A 6 -14.14 -17.94 -8.48
N SER A 7 -14.28 -18.95 -9.37
CA SER A 7 -13.82 -20.32 -9.07
C SER A 7 -12.29 -20.50 -9.14
N LYS A 8 -11.55 -19.51 -9.68
CA LYS A 8 -10.11 -19.56 -9.85
C LYS A 8 -9.34 -18.74 -8.82
N ILE A 9 -9.96 -17.69 -8.25
CA ILE A 9 -9.29 -16.82 -7.29
C ILE A 9 -9.08 -17.57 -5.97
N LYS A 10 -7.83 -17.61 -5.51
CA LYS A 10 -7.42 -18.28 -4.27
C LYS A 10 -6.83 -17.33 -3.26
N ALA A 11 -6.31 -16.17 -3.70
CA ALA A 11 -5.70 -15.18 -2.83
C ALA A 11 -6.08 -13.74 -3.19
N ILE A 12 -6.09 -12.90 -2.15
CA ILE A 12 -6.20 -11.45 -2.28
C ILE A 12 -4.95 -10.84 -1.67
N LEU A 13 -4.23 -10.05 -2.48
CA LEU A 13 -2.98 -9.40 -2.13
C LEU A 13 -3.27 -7.91 -1.90
N PHE A 14 -3.26 -7.51 -0.64
CA PHE A 14 -3.57 -6.13 -0.25
C PHE A 14 -2.30 -5.29 -0.17
N ASP A 15 -2.32 -4.09 -0.73
CA ASP A 15 -1.43 -3.04 -0.23
C ASP A 15 -1.83 -2.67 1.21
N MET A 16 -0.94 -2.00 1.93
CA MET A 16 -1.16 -1.62 3.32
C MET A 16 -1.70 -0.20 3.46
N ASP A 17 -0.91 0.75 3.00
CA ASP A 17 -1.11 2.18 3.25
C ASP A 17 -2.22 2.73 2.32
N GLY A 18 -3.29 3.29 2.90
CA GLY A 18 -4.45 3.75 2.12
C GLY A 18 -5.39 2.63 1.64
N VAL A 19 -5.06 1.36 1.92
CA VAL A 19 -5.92 0.21 1.61
C VAL A 19 -6.35 -0.50 2.89
N VAL A 20 -5.43 -1.02 3.69
CA VAL A 20 -5.74 -1.70 4.95
C VAL A 20 -5.82 -0.72 6.11
N ILE A 21 -4.96 0.28 6.13
CA ILE A 21 -4.87 1.30 7.18
C ILE A 21 -5.05 2.71 6.58
N ASP A 22 -5.74 3.59 7.32
CA ASP A 22 -5.92 5.00 6.94
C ASP A 22 -4.68 5.83 7.32
N SER A 23 -3.59 5.59 6.60
CA SER A 23 -2.28 6.19 6.88
C SER A 23 -1.91 7.36 5.97
N GLU A 24 -2.53 7.50 4.80
CA GLU A 24 -2.11 8.45 3.77
C GLU A 24 -2.11 9.92 4.23
N LYS A 25 -3.20 10.33 4.89
CA LYS A 25 -3.28 11.69 5.46
C LYS A 25 -2.25 11.91 6.57
N LEU A 26 -1.93 10.86 7.33
CA LEU A 26 -0.97 10.92 8.42
C LEU A 26 0.45 11.05 7.88
N TYR A 27 0.80 10.32 6.82
CA TYR A 27 2.06 10.51 6.09
C TYR A 27 2.18 11.94 5.59
N PHE A 28 1.21 12.40 4.80
CA PHE A 28 1.22 13.74 4.23
C PHE A 28 1.46 14.82 5.29
N GLN A 29 0.67 14.82 6.38
CA GLN A 29 0.78 15.79 7.47
C GLN A 29 2.14 15.74 8.17
N SER A 30 2.66 14.55 8.41
CA SER A 30 3.93 14.34 9.11
C SER A 30 5.11 14.79 8.25
N GLU A 31 5.11 14.43 6.99
CA GLU A 31 6.17 14.76 6.03
C GLU A 31 6.16 16.26 5.70
N GLU A 32 5.00 16.84 5.43
CA GLU A 32 4.87 18.28 5.19
C GLU A 32 5.37 19.08 6.40
N LYS A 33 4.93 18.73 7.61
CA LYS A 33 5.35 19.39 8.85
C LYS A 33 6.84 19.27 9.12
N LEU A 34 7.45 18.10 8.82
CA LEU A 34 8.88 17.90 8.97
C LEU A 34 9.65 18.72 7.94
N LEU A 35 9.32 18.56 6.67
CA LEU A 35 10.08 19.07 5.54
C LEU A 35 9.95 20.58 5.37
N SER A 36 8.81 21.18 5.77
CA SER A 36 8.63 22.63 5.77
C SER A 36 9.68 23.36 6.60
N LYS A 37 10.21 22.74 7.67
CA LYS A 37 11.31 23.28 8.48
C LYS A 37 12.61 23.48 7.69
N TYR A 38 12.75 22.79 6.58
CA TYR A 38 13.91 22.80 5.68
C TYR A 38 13.61 23.48 4.34
N GLY A 39 12.47 24.22 4.26
CA GLY A 39 12.09 24.94 3.04
C GLY A 39 11.60 24.03 1.89
N VAL A 40 11.37 22.76 2.14
CA VAL A 40 10.83 21.81 1.15
C VAL A 40 9.33 22.01 0.99
N LYS A 41 8.91 22.16 -0.25
CA LYS A 41 7.49 22.19 -0.62
C LYS A 41 7.27 21.35 -1.87
N PHE A 42 6.58 20.24 -1.72
CA PHE A 42 6.21 19.37 -2.83
C PHE A 42 5.04 19.95 -3.65
N SER A 43 5.04 19.67 -4.95
CA SER A 43 3.92 19.88 -5.84
C SER A 43 2.96 18.68 -5.78
N ASP A 44 1.75 18.84 -6.33
CA ASP A 44 0.79 17.75 -6.42
C ASP A 44 1.34 16.54 -7.21
N SER A 45 2.14 16.81 -8.25
CA SER A 45 2.81 15.75 -9.02
C SER A 45 3.87 15.01 -8.21
N ASP A 46 4.53 15.65 -7.26
CA ASP A 46 5.48 14.99 -6.37
C ASP A 46 4.74 14.05 -5.41
N TRP A 47 3.65 14.52 -4.83
CA TRP A 47 2.82 13.71 -3.94
C TRP A 47 2.24 12.48 -4.65
N LEU A 48 1.79 12.64 -5.89
CA LEU A 48 1.33 11.52 -6.71
C LEU A 48 2.43 10.48 -6.98
N TYR A 49 3.68 10.92 -7.14
CA TYR A 49 4.83 10.03 -7.34
C TYR A 49 5.24 9.32 -6.05
N ILE A 50 5.21 10.03 -4.91
CA ILE A 50 5.64 9.54 -3.60
C ILE A 50 4.73 8.42 -3.11
N LYS A 51 3.44 8.51 -3.40
CA LYS A 51 2.47 7.52 -2.95
C LYS A 51 2.81 6.12 -3.47
N GLY A 52 2.90 5.17 -2.55
CA GLY A 52 3.27 3.78 -2.83
C GLY A 52 4.77 3.54 -3.00
N CYS A 53 5.63 4.56 -2.84
CA CYS A 53 7.08 4.40 -2.88
C CYS A 53 7.66 3.94 -1.52
N THR A 54 8.91 3.47 -1.54
CA THR A 54 9.64 3.16 -0.32
C THR A 54 10.20 4.42 0.34
N GLU A 55 10.49 4.34 1.64
CA GLU A 55 11.21 5.41 2.37
C GLU A 55 12.49 5.86 1.65
N LYS A 56 13.25 4.90 1.09
CA LYS A 56 14.45 5.23 0.32
C LYS A 56 14.14 6.10 -0.89
N GLN A 57 13.15 5.72 -1.69
CA GLN A 57 12.72 6.46 -2.89
C GLN A 57 12.21 7.87 -2.53
N PHE A 58 11.46 7.98 -1.43
CA PHE A 58 11.02 9.27 -0.90
C PHE A 58 12.19 10.20 -0.60
N TYR A 59 13.16 9.77 0.21
CA TYR A 59 14.32 10.60 0.53
C TYR A 59 15.27 10.79 -0.65
N ASP A 60 15.33 9.86 -1.61
CA ASP A 60 16.06 10.07 -2.88
C ASP A 60 15.46 11.27 -3.64
N LEU A 61 14.13 11.35 -3.74
CA LEU A 61 13.45 12.50 -4.34
C LEU A 61 13.73 13.80 -3.57
N VAL A 62 13.60 13.77 -2.24
CA VAL A 62 13.84 14.94 -1.38
C VAL A 62 15.24 15.54 -1.64
N TYR A 63 16.28 14.71 -1.59
CA TYR A 63 17.67 15.16 -1.76
C TYR A 63 18.09 15.44 -3.22
N SER A 64 17.37 14.90 -4.19
CA SER A 64 17.62 15.21 -5.61
C SER A 64 16.97 16.52 -6.05
N LYS A 65 15.88 16.91 -5.41
CA LYS A 65 15.05 18.04 -5.84
C LYS A 65 15.30 19.31 -5.02
N PHE A 66 15.71 19.15 -3.76
CA PHE A 66 15.85 20.27 -2.83
C PHE A 66 17.27 20.32 -2.23
N ASP A 67 17.80 21.54 -2.08
CA ASP A 67 19.08 21.77 -1.41
C ASP A 67 18.87 21.76 0.11
N ILE A 68 19.04 20.59 0.71
CA ILE A 68 18.82 20.36 2.14
C ILE A 68 20.15 20.18 2.85
N ASN A 69 20.50 21.13 3.72
CA ASN A 69 21.73 21.09 4.50
C ASN A 69 21.55 20.36 5.85
N ILE A 70 21.16 19.09 5.79
CA ILE A 70 21.09 18.19 6.94
C ILE A 70 21.53 16.79 6.50
N PRO A 71 22.31 16.04 7.31
CA PRO A 71 22.66 14.67 6.98
C PRO A 71 21.42 13.79 6.78
N ARG A 72 21.40 13.01 5.70
CA ARG A 72 20.25 12.21 5.28
C ARG A 72 19.73 11.29 6.39
N ASN A 73 20.62 10.57 7.08
CA ASN A 73 20.27 9.69 8.18
C ASN A 73 19.57 10.43 9.34
N LYS A 74 19.94 11.67 9.60
CA LYS A 74 19.32 12.51 10.63
C LYS A 74 17.89 12.88 10.23
N LEU A 75 17.67 13.27 8.97
CA LEU A 75 16.33 13.59 8.46
C LEU A 75 15.41 12.37 8.46
N ILE A 76 15.92 11.21 8.01
CA ILE A 76 15.19 9.94 8.04
C ILE A 76 14.75 9.59 9.48
N ASN A 77 15.67 9.65 10.44
CA ASN A 77 15.35 9.33 11.83
C ASN A 77 14.29 10.29 12.40
N GLN A 78 14.37 11.58 12.10
CA GLN A 78 13.35 12.54 12.50
C GLN A 78 11.99 12.22 11.87
N GLY A 79 11.97 11.85 10.59
CA GLY A 79 10.73 11.45 9.90
C GLY A 79 10.09 10.23 10.53
N ARG A 80 10.89 9.19 10.82
CA ARG A 80 10.41 7.97 11.47
C ARG A 80 9.80 8.23 12.84
N GLU A 81 10.48 9.01 13.69
CA GLU A 81 9.96 9.35 15.01
C GLU A 81 8.65 10.15 14.92
N PHE A 82 8.59 11.08 13.98
CA PHE A 82 7.39 11.87 13.74
C PHE A 82 6.20 11.01 13.30
N LEU A 83 6.44 10.10 12.34
CA LEU A 83 5.42 9.15 11.86
C LEU A 83 4.96 8.21 12.97
N LYS A 84 5.88 7.63 13.74
CA LYS A 84 5.54 6.75 14.86
C LYS A 84 4.66 7.44 15.89
N GLN A 85 4.99 8.69 16.25
CA GLN A 85 4.15 9.47 17.16
C GLN A 85 2.76 9.70 16.57
N THR A 86 2.67 10.15 15.32
CA THR A 86 1.40 10.42 14.64
C THR A 86 0.56 9.13 14.53
N PHE A 87 1.17 8.01 14.19
CA PHE A 87 0.49 6.72 14.11
C PHE A 87 -0.01 6.24 15.46
N THR A 88 0.79 6.40 16.52
CA THR A 88 0.36 6.04 17.89
C THR A 88 -0.91 6.79 18.30
N GLU A 89 -1.07 8.04 17.85
CA GLU A 89 -2.21 8.89 18.23
C GLU A 89 -3.46 8.68 17.36
N LYS A 90 -3.29 8.30 16.08
CA LYS A 90 -4.36 8.48 15.07
C LYS A 90 -4.55 7.32 14.10
N LEU A 91 -3.67 6.32 14.10
CA LEU A 91 -3.74 5.26 13.10
C LEU A 91 -4.92 4.32 13.38
N GLU A 92 -5.73 4.12 12.35
CA GLU A 92 -6.88 3.22 12.35
C GLU A 92 -6.90 2.35 11.09
N TYR A 93 -7.69 1.30 11.10
CA TYR A 93 -8.02 0.57 9.88
C TYR A 93 -8.85 1.45 8.93
N MET A 94 -8.72 1.21 7.63
CA MET A 94 -9.62 1.80 6.64
C MET A 94 -11.06 1.41 6.97
N ILE A 95 -11.98 2.36 6.77
CA ILE A 95 -13.42 2.15 7.03
C ILE A 95 -13.92 0.98 6.19
N GLY A 96 -14.56 0.01 6.86
CA GLY A 96 -15.12 -1.19 6.23
C GLY A 96 -14.13 -2.32 6.00
N PHE A 97 -12.80 -2.10 6.20
CA PHE A 97 -11.81 -3.17 6.04
C PHE A 97 -12.07 -4.37 6.95
N GLU A 98 -12.31 -4.14 8.25
CA GLU A 98 -12.49 -5.25 9.21
C GLU A 98 -13.72 -6.10 8.93
N ASP A 99 -14.77 -5.51 8.37
CA ASP A 99 -15.99 -6.24 8.04
C ASP A 99 -15.80 -7.10 6.79
N VAL A 100 -15.17 -6.54 5.75
CA VAL A 100 -14.86 -7.33 4.55
C VAL A 100 -13.80 -8.39 4.83
N TYR A 101 -12.81 -8.09 5.66
CA TYR A 101 -11.78 -9.04 6.09
C TYR A 101 -12.39 -10.33 6.66
N LYS A 102 -13.37 -10.23 7.58
CA LYS A 102 -14.03 -11.40 8.18
C LYS A 102 -14.59 -12.36 7.13
N ILE A 103 -15.15 -11.81 6.05
CA ILE A 103 -15.74 -12.59 4.95
C ILE A 103 -14.64 -13.17 4.04
N LEU A 104 -13.63 -12.37 3.71
CA LEU A 104 -12.57 -12.78 2.79
C LEU A 104 -11.66 -13.84 3.38
N ASN A 105 -11.35 -13.74 4.67
CA ASN A 105 -10.48 -14.67 5.39
C ASN A 105 -11.05 -16.10 5.47
N GLU A 106 -12.37 -16.26 5.30
CA GLU A 106 -13.01 -17.59 5.23
C GLU A 106 -12.84 -18.28 3.86
N ARG A 107 -12.50 -17.52 2.81
CA ARG A 107 -12.54 -17.99 1.42
C ARG A 107 -11.21 -17.93 0.70
N TYR A 108 -10.37 -16.99 1.05
CA TYR A 108 -9.14 -16.67 0.33
C TYR A 108 -7.94 -16.65 1.27
N LYS A 109 -6.77 -16.96 0.71
CA LYS A 109 -5.52 -16.59 1.35
C LYS A 109 -5.37 -15.08 1.27
N LEU A 110 -4.97 -14.45 2.36
CA LEU A 110 -4.77 -13.01 2.43
C LEU A 110 -3.29 -12.69 2.60
N ALA A 111 -2.73 -11.87 1.72
CA ALA A 111 -1.37 -11.38 1.85
C ALA A 111 -1.34 -9.85 1.92
N LEU A 112 -0.44 -9.32 2.75
CA LEU A 112 -0.12 -7.90 2.82
C LEU A 112 1.18 -7.64 2.06
N VAL A 113 1.18 -6.70 1.12
CA VAL A 113 2.33 -6.37 0.25
C VAL A 113 2.58 -4.88 0.27
N THR A 114 3.50 -4.45 1.12
CA THR A 114 3.76 -3.02 1.36
C THR A 114 5.17 -2.57 0.97
N SER A 115 5.30 -1.31 0.55
CA SER A 115 6.58 -0.62 0.37
C SER A 115 7.18 -0.10 1.69
N THR A 116 6.41 -0.16 2.78
CA THR A 116 6.82 0.32 4.10
C THR A 116 7.93 -0.55 4.69
N GLY A 117 8.89 0.10 5.33
CA GLY A 117 10.03 -0.57 5.94
C GLY A 117 9.68 -1.34 7.22
N PRO A 118 10.49 -2.35 7.59
CA PRO A 118 10.18 -3.29 8.67
C PRO A 118 10.04 -2.60 10.05
N GLU A 119 10.74 -1.51 10.28
CA GLU A 119 10.68 -0.78 11.55
C GLU A 119 9.30 -0.17 11.78
N LEU A 120 8.74 0.47 10.75
CA LEU A 120 7.42 1.08 10.83
C LEU A 120 6.31 0.02 10.79
N VAL A 121 6.47 -1.04 9.97
CA VAL A 121 5.57 -2.20 9.98
C VAL A 121 5.49 -2.83 11.38
N THR A 122 6.63 -2.98 12.08
CA THR A 122 6.65 -3.48 13.45
C THR A 122 5.89 -2.55 14.40
N HIS A 123 6.01 -1.24 14.22
CA HIS A 123 5.26 -0.26 15.03
C HIS A 123 3.75 -0.35 14.77
N ILE A 124 3.34 -0.37 13.49
CA ILE A 124 1.94 -0.55 13.08
C ILE A 124 1.37 -1.85 13.67
N ASN A 125 2.15 -2.93 13.60
CA ASN A 125 1.73 -4.22 14.15
C ASN A 125 1.49 -4.20 15.68
N LYS A 126 2.28 -3.42 16.42
CA LYS A 126 2.03 -3.21 17.86
C LYS A 126 0.73 -2.46 18.14
N LEU A 127 0.33 -1.54 17.26
CA LEU A 127 -0.88 -0.75 17.40
C LEU A 127 -2.13 -1.54 17.01
N LEU A 128 -2.10 -2.23 15.87
CA LEU A 128 -3.26 -2.80 15.21
C LEU A 128 -3.27 -4.34 15.17
N SER A 129 -2.17 -5.02 15.58
CA SER A 129 -2.01 -6.48 15.43
C SER A 129 -2.26 -6.97 14.00
N ILE A 130 -1.81 -6.19 13.01
CA ILE A 130 -2.11 -6.38 11.59
C ILE A 130 -1.63 -7.74 11.07
N GLU A 131 -0.50 -8.26 11.58
CA GLU A 131 0.05 -9.56 11.18
C GLU A 131 -0.90 -10.72 11.41
N LYS A 132 -1.81 -10.62 12.39
CA LYS A 132 -2.79 -11.66 12.70
C LYS A 132 -3.89 -11.78 11.66
N LYS A 133 -3.98 -10.82 10.75
CA LYS A 133 -5.01 -10.77 9.70
C LYS A 133 -4.55 -11.36 8.37
N PHE A 134 -3.26 -11.65 8.21
CA PHE A 134 -2.71 -12.07 6.94
C PHE A 134 -1.93 -13.40 7.05
N ASP A 135 -2.10 -14.28 6.08
CA ASP A 135 -1.30 -15.51 5.95
C ASP A 135 0.17 -15.22 5.59
N LEU A 136 0.42 -14.07 4.96
CA LEU A 136 1.73 -13.64 4.49
C LEU A 136 1.87 -12.12 4.56
N MET A 137 3.06 -11.65 4.91
CA MET A 137 3.42 -10.23 4.83
C MET A 137 4.73 -10.04 4.07
N ILE A 138 4.70 -9.22 3.04
CA ILE A 138 5.84 -8.76 2.25
C ILE A 138 6.03 -7.27 2.54
N ASN A 139 7.21 -6.88 3.02
CA ASN A 139 7.60 -5.49 3.21
C ASN A 139 8.81 -5.14 2.34
N SER A 140 9.29 -3.90 2.39
CA SER A 140 10.35 -3.39 1.52
C SER A 140 11.70 -4.14 1.60
N THR A 141 11.93 -4.99 2.60
CA THR A 141 13.19 -5.75 2.72
C THR A 141 13.12 -7.15 2.12
N HIS A 142 11.93 -7.61 1.73
CA HIS A 142 11.77 -8.93 1.11
C HIS A 142 12.06 -8.93 -0.39
N THR A 143 12.24 -7.75 -1.01
CA THR A 143 12.46 -7.58 -2.45
C THR A 143 13.62 -6.63 -2.72
N GLN A 144 14.27 -6.80 -3.87
CA GLN A 144 15.34 -5.90 -4.31
C GLN A 144 14.77 -4.72 -5.10
N LEU A 145 13.75 -4.99 -5.90
CA LEU A 145 13.03 -4.00 -6.67
C LEU A 145 11.66 -3.75 -6.02
N HIS A 146 11.22 -2.51 -6.07
CA HIS A 146 10.00 -2.05 -5.39
C HIS A 146 8.98 -1.55 -6.40
N LYS A 147 7.72 -1.38 -5.97
CA LYS A 147 6.67 -0.78 -6.81
C LYS A 147 7.21 0.48 -7.52
N PRO A 148 7.03 0.62 -8.83
CA PRO A 148 6.12 -0.10 -9.73
C PRO A 148 6.64 -1.41 -10.34
N ASN A 149 7.82 -1.90 -9.91
CA ASN A 149 8.30 -3.22 -10.34
C ASN A 149 7.36 -4.31 -9.83
N PRO A 150 7.12 -5.40 -10.60
CA PRO A 150 6.22 -6.49 -10.19
C PRO A 150 6.76 -7.36 -9.04
N GLU A 151 8.05 -7.27 -8.70
CA GLU A 151 8.71 -8.18 -7.76
C GLU A 151 7.96 -8.35 -6.43
N PRO A 152 7.40 -7.30 -5.77
CA PRO A 152 6.69 -7.48 -4.50
C PRO A 152 5.48 -8.41 -4.62
N TYR A 153 4.69 -8.30 -5.67
CA TYR A 153 3.53 -9.17 -5.89
C TYR A 153 3.93 -10.55 -6.40
N LEU A 154 4.93 -10.64 -7.28
CA LEU A 154 5.51 -11.93 -7.70
C LEU A 154 6.05 -12.71 -6.51
N LYS A 155 6.71 -12.03 -5.57
CA LYS A 155 7.23 -12.65 -4.35
C LYS A 155 6.12 -13.16 -3.44
N ALA A 156 5.04 -12.40 -3.28
CA ALA A 156 3.87 -12.86 -2.54
C ALA A 156 3.25 -14.12 -3.16
N MET A 157 3.09 -14.14 -4.48
CA MET A 157 2.57 -15.31 -5.21
C MET A 157 3.50 -16.52 -5.10
N GLU A 158 4.82 -16.32 -5.20
CA GLU A 158 5.83 -17.37 -4.99
C GLU A 158 5.67 -18.03 -3.62
N TYR A 159 5.58 -17.24 -2.54
CA TYR A 159 5.41 -17.76 -1.18
C TYR A 159 4.07 -18.48 -0.97
N LEU A 160 3.00 -18.01 -1.62
CA LEU A 160 1.69 -18.66 -1.56
C LEU A 160 1.57 -19.85 -2.49
N ASN A 161 2.56 -20.07 -3.39
CA ASN A 161 2.55 -21.08 -4.45
C ASN A 161 1.31 -20.95 -5.36
N LEU A 162 1.07 -19.73 -5.85
CA LEU A 162 -0.06 -19.37 -6.69
C LEU A 162 0.39 -18.65 -7.97
N GLU A 163 -0.43 -18.80 -9.01
CA GLU A 163 -0.25 -18.11 -10.29
C GLU A 163 -0.99 -16.75 -10.29
N SER A 164 -0.59 -15.83 -11.14
CA SER A 164 -1.17 -14.47 -11.19
C SER A 164 -2.67 -14.44 -11.44
N TYR A 165 -3.18 -15.37 -12.25
CA TYR A 165 -4.62 -15.48 -12.54
C TYR A 165 -5.45 -16.04 -11.38
N GLU A 166 -4.79 -16.51 -10.30
CA GLU A 166 -5.41 -16.99 -9.05
C GLU A 166 -5.43 -15.90 -7.98
N CYS A 167 -4.87 -14.71 -8.28
CA CYS A 167 -4.69 -13.63 -7.33
C CYS A 167 -5.37 -12.34 -7.79
N ILE A 168 -6.00 -11.64 -6.84
CA ILE A 168 -6.44 -10.26 -7.00
C ILE A 168 -5.55 -9.36 -6.16
N VAL A 169 -5.13 -8.23 -6.74
CA VAL A 169 -4.41 -7.17 -6.02
C VAL A 169 -5.40 -6.06 -5.68
N ILE A 170 -5.39 -5.59 -4.44
CA ILE A 170 -6.12 -4.39 -3.99
C ILE A 170 -5.10 -3.29 -3.72
N GLU A 171 -5.26 -2.15 -4.38
CA GLU A 171 -4.29 -1.05 -4.39
C GLU A 171 -4.97 0.31 -4.47
N ASP A 172 -4.29 1.37 -4.03
CA ASP A 172 -4.79 2.74 -4.10
C ASP A 172 -3.80 3.73 -4.74
N SER A 173 -2.63 3.23 -5.18
CA SER A 173 -1.54 4.04 -5.73
C SER A 173 -1.25 3.72 -7.20
N VAL A 174 -0.79 4.75 -7.95
CA VAL A 174 -0.35 4.56 -9.33
C VAL A 174 0.81 3.56 -9.44
N GLN A 175 1.73 3.60 -8.48
CA GLN A 175 2.90 2.72 -8.48
C GLN A 175 2.51 1.27 -8.19
N GLY A 176 1.61 1.07 -7.22
CA GLY A 176 1.15 -0.25 -6.86
C GLY A 176 0.25 -0.88 -7.93
N ILE A 177 -0.65 -0.11 -8.54
CA ILE A 177 -1.46 -0.59 -9.68
C ILE A 177 -0.54 -1.06 -10.82
N LYS A 178 0.47 -0.28 -11.20
CA LYS A 178 1.45 -0.68 -12.21
C LYS A 178 2.19 -1.95 -11.82
N SER A 179 2.57 -2.09 -10.55
CA SER A 179 3.23 -3.28 -10.01
C SER A 179 2.35 -4.53 -10.12
N GLY A 180 1.10 -4.46 -9.66
CA GLY A 180 0.14 -5.55 -9.75
C GLY A 180 -0.17 -5.95 -11.20
N LYS A 181 -0.37 -4.96 -12.09
CA LYS A 181 -0.56 -5.20 -13.52
C LYS A 181 0.65 -5.85 -14.18
N ALA A 182 1.86 -5.38 -13.86
CA ALA A 182 3.09 -5.96 -14.38
C ALA A 182 3.34 -7.39 -13.85
N ALA A 183 2.83 -7.71 -12.65
CA ALA A 183 2.84 -9.06 -12.10
C ALA A 183 1.81 -10.00 -12.76
N GLY A 184 0.94 -9.48 -13.63
CA GLY A 184 -0.08 -10.24 -14.35
C GLY A 184 -1.37 -10.47 -13.55
N CYS A 185 -1.54 -9.83 -12.41
CA CYS A 185 -2.74 -9.96 -11.57
C CYS A 185 -3.91 -9.13 -12.10
N PHE A 186 -5.12 -9.53 -11.72
CA PHE A 186 -6.26 -8.65 -11.77
C PHE A 186 -6.14 -7.63 -10.64
N VAL A 187 -6.23 -6.34 -10.98
CA VAL A 187 -6.03 -5.24 -10.02
C VAL A 187 -7.32 -4.49 -9.81
N ILE A 188 -7.77 -4.44 -8.57
CA ILE A 188 -8.87 -3.59 -8.11
C ILE A 188 -8.26 -2.37 -7.41
N ALA A 189 -8.55 -1.18 -7.87
CA ALA A 189 -8.13 0.05 -7.24
C ALA A 189 -9.20 0.54 -6.25
N LEU A 190 -8.79 0.85 -5.02
CA LEU A 190 -9.61 1.54 -4.04
C LEU A 190 -9.45 3.05 -4.23
N GLU A 191 -10.57 3.73 -4.46
CA GLU A 191 -10.60 5.20 -4.52
C GLU A 191 -10.34 5.78 -3.12
N GLY A 192 -9.41 6.73 -3.04
CA GLY A 192 -8.98 7.28 -1.76
C GLY A 192 -8.38 8.67 -1.92
N SER A 193 -7.11 8.83 -1.55
CA SER A 193 -6.40 10.12 -1.61
C SER A 193 -5.93 10.52 -3.02
N ILE A 194 -6.10 9.67 -4.03
CA ILE A 194 -5.78 9.95 -5.44
C ILE A 194 -7.07 10.02 -6.25
N GLU A 195 -7.16 11.01 -7.15
CA GLU A 195 -8.29 11.15 -8.04
C GLU A 195 -8.44 9.94 -8.98
N LYS A 196 -9.67 9.50 -9.19
CA LYS A 196 -10.05 8.36 -10.04
C LYS A 196 -9.39 8.32 -11.42
N GLN A 197 -9.10 9.50 -11.99
CA GLN A 197 -8.43 9.57 -13.30
C GLN A 197 -7.04 8.93 -13.32
N TYR A 198 -6.32 8.88 -12.20
CA TYR A 198 -4.99 8.26 -12.06
C TYR A 198 -5.05 6.76 -11.79
N LEU A 199 -6.21 6.24 -11.41
CA LEU A 199 -6.45 4.83 -11.10
C LEU A 199 -6.85 3.99 -12.33
N LYS A 200 -7.06 4.61 -13.49
CA LYS A 200 -7.58 3.98 -14.74
C LYS A 200 -6.77 2.82 -15.29
N ALA A 201 -5.53 2.61 -14.83
CA ALA A 201 -4.72 1.46 -15.20
C ALA A 201 -5.15 0.16 -14.50
N ALA A 202 -5.95 0.24 -13.43
CA ALA A 202 -6.55 -0.91 -12.76
C ALA A 202 -7.65 -1.55 -13.65
N ASP A 203 -7.96 -2.82 -13.41
CA ASP A 203 -9.02 -3.54 -14.12
C ASP A 203 -10.41 -3.14 -13.60
N TYR A 204 -10.50 -2.77 -12.34
CA TYR A 204 -11.71 -2.29 -11.69
C TYR A 204 -11.37 -1.21 -10.67
N ILE A 205 -12.30 -0.28 -10.42
CA ILE A 205 -12.15 0.77 -9.41
C ILE A 205 -13.36 0.70 -8.49
N ILE A 206 -13.12 0.62 -7.19
CA ILE A 206 -14.12 0.61 -6.14
C ILE A 206 -14.03 1.89 -5.30
N GLU A 207 -15.15 2.34 -4.77
CA GLU A 207 -15.23 3.51 -3.88
C GLU A 207 -14.99 3.11 -2.42
N ASP A 208 -15.39 1.88 -2.05
CA ASP A 208 -15.25 1.37 -0.68
C ASP A 208 -15.19 -0.18 -0.62
N PHE A 209 -15.04 -0.71 0.57
CA PHE A 209 -15.00 -2.15 0.81
C PHE A 209 -16.36 -2.86 0.65
N ASN A 210 -17.49 -2.14 0.71
CA ASN A 210 -18.79 -2.73 0.42
C ASN A 210 -18.92 -3.06 -1.07
N GLU A 211 -18.34 -2.18 -1.92
CA GLU A 211 -18.26 -2.42 -3.35
C GLU A 211 -17.32 -3.59 -3.66
N LEU A 212 -16.18 -3.72 -2.95
CA LEU A 212 -15.31 -4.90 -3.07
C LEU A 212 -16.05 -6.19 -2.77
N TYR A 213 -16.80 -6.22 -1.67
CA TYR A 213 -17.60 -7.39 -1.32
C TYR A 213 -18.64 -7.73 -2.40
N SER A 214 -19.34 -6.73 -2.88
CA SER A 214 -20.34 -6.88 -3.94
C SER A 214 -19.71 -7.39 -5.23
N PHE A 215 -18.54 -6.85 -5.62
CA PHE A 215 -17.78 -7.31 -6.77
C PHE A 215 -17.42 -8.79 -6.64
N LEU A 216 -16.81 -9.20 -5.54
CA LEU A 216 -16.36 -10.58 -5.32
C LEU A 216 -17.50 -11.59 -5.18
N LYS A 217 -18.70 -11.14 -4.81
CA LYS A 217 -19.88 -11.98 -4.72
C LYS A 217 -20.51 -12.28 -6.09
N HIS A 218 -20.39 -11.35 -7.03
CA HIS A 218 -21.06 -11.42 -8.31
C HIS A 218 -20.15 -11.85 -9.47
N HIS A 219 -18.84 -11.97 -9.25
CA HIS A 219 -17.84 -12.35 -10.25
C HIS A 219 -17.08 -13.58 -9.84
#